data_641c944cfba54a0aa7495d763e784a4b
#
_entry.id   641c944cfba54a0aa7495d763e784a4b
#
_cell.length_a   1.000
_cell.length_b   1.000
_cell.length_c   1.000
_cell.angle_alpha   90.00
_cell.angle_beta   90.00
_cell.angle_gamma   90.00
#
_symmetry.space_group_name_H-M   'P 1'
#
loop_
_entity.id
_entity.type
_entity.pdbx_description
1 polymer ?
#
loop_
_entity_poly.entity_id
_entity_poly.type
_entity_poly.pdbx_seq_one_letter_code
_entity_poly.pdbx_strand_id
1 'polypeptide(L)'
;KFHTFPCAFSSIIDYRTCPDNEDPAVFLSNVEKVALEFSHKTVIVLGCGDSYVQLCAHLKDQFPRNVVAPYIDGALLDRLINKEHFYELCDQHGIDHPATFIYDGSMGHDFTLPFGPPYVAKPADSVAYWEHEFEGVKKVFICQTWEELLHALDLVYASGYPDHMVIQEFIPGDDTYMRVMTNY
;
A
#
# COMPACT_ATOMS: atom_id res chain seq x y z
N LYS A 1 -11.59 -18.37 4.79
CA LYS A 1 -10.55 -19.42 4.64
C LYS A 1 -9.59 -19.22 5.82
N PHE A 2 -9.54 -20.18 6.74
CA PHE A 2 -8.53 -20.15 7.82
C PHE A 2 -7.20 -20.60 7.22
N HIS A 3 -6.30 -19.66 7.00
CA HIS A 3 -4.92 -20.00 6.66
C HIS A 3 -4.17 -20.26 7.97
N THR A 4 -3.75 -21.48 8.19
CA THR A 4 -2.90 -21.83 9.31
C THR A 4 -1.48 -21.42 8.96
N PHE A 5 -1.05 -20.26 9.46
CA PHE A 5 0.32 -19.81 9.27
C PHE A 5 1.30 -20.53 10.20
N PRO A 6 2.60 -20.58 9.85
CA PRO A 6 3.62 -21.21 10.70
C PRO A 6 3.61 -20.70 12.15
N CYS A 7 3.22 -19.43 12.38
CA CYS A 7 3.11 -18.84 13.72
C CYS A 7 2.13 -19.58 14.62
N ALA A 8 1.09 -20.23 14.07
CA ALA A 8 0.13 -21.01 14.84
C ALA A 8 0.74 -22.25 15.54
N PHE A 9 1.91 -22.69 15.08
CA PHE A 9 2.64 -23.84 15.64
C PHE A 9 3.82 -23.43 16.54
N SER A 10 3.97 -22.12 16.79
CA SER A 10 5.04 -21.62 17.65
C SER A 10 4.74 -21.86 19.12
N SER A 11 5.74 -22.31 19.89
CA SER A 11 5.62 -22.46 21.34
C SER A 11 5.83 -21.15 22.12
N ILE A 12 6.21 -20.08 21.44
CA ILE A 12 6.50 -18.77 22.05
C ILE A 12 5.53 -17.68 21.61
N ILE A 13 4.64 -17.97 20.66
CA ILE A 13 3.63 -17.04 20.14
C ILE A 13 2.25 -17.51 20.62
N ASP A 14 1.50 -16.62 21.25
CA ASP A 14 0.07 -16.83 21.50
C ASP A 14 -0.68 -16.42 20.22
N TYR A 15 -0.95 -17.40 19.37
CA TYR A 15 -1.61 -17.20 18.09
C TYR A 15 -3.14 -17.14 18.29
N ARG A 16 -3.73 -16.00 17.89
CA ARG A 16 -5.18 -15.76 17.96
C ARG A 16 -5.71 -15.38 16.59
N THR A 17 -6.85 -15.91 16.23
CA THR A 17 -7.58 -15.53 15.01
C THR A 17 -8.68 -14.56 15.36
N CYS A 18 -8.74 -13.45 14.67
CA CYS A 18 -9.77 -12.43 14.84
C CYS A 18 -10.46 -12.22 13.48
N PRO A 19 -11.64 -12.82 13.26
CA PRO A 19 -12.44 -12.54 12.07
C PRO A 19 -12.75 -11.04 11.99
N ASP A 20 -12.85 -10.53 10.76
CA ASP A 20 -13.22 -9.14 10.47
C ASP A 20 -12.29 -8.09 11.14
N ASN A 21 -11.03 -8.46 11.39
CA ASN A 21 -10.06 -7.59 12.08
C ASN A 21 -9.58 -6.39 11.22
N GLU A 22 -10.04 -6.30 9.97
CA GLU A 22 -9.85 -5.13 9.10
C GLU A 22 -10.92 -4.06 9.34
N ASP A 23 -12.02 -4.39 10.01
CA ASP A 23 -12.99 -3.39 10.48
C ASP A 23 -12.38 -2.58 11.64
N PRO A 24 -12.35 -1.24 11.58
CA PRO A 24 -11.72 -0.39 12.59
C PRO A 24 -12.27 -0.58 14.00
N ALA A 25 -13.60 -0.81 14.16
CA ALA A 25 -14.21 -0.99 15.45
C ALA A 25 -13.88 -2.37 16.05
N VAL A 26 -13.83 -3.41 15.21
CA VAL A 26 -13.41 -4.76 15.61
C VAL A 26 -11.93 -4.75 16.01
N PHE A 27 -11.08 -4.10 15.22
CA PHE A 27 -9.66 -3.97 15.51
C PHE A 27 -9.42 -3.27 16.84
N LEU A 28 -10.05 -2.11 17.07
CA LEU A 28 -9.95 -1.36 18.31
C LEU A 28 -10.40 -2.22 19.52
N SER A 29 -11.54 -2.89 19.41
CA SER A 29 -12.04 -3.77 20.47
C SER A 29 -11.08 -4.93 20.79
N ASN A 30 -10.40 -5.48 19.78
CA ASN A 30 -9.41 -6.53 19.99
C ASN A 30 -8.14 -6.01 20.67
N VAL A 31 -7.68 -4.81 20.30
CA VAL A 31 -6.58 -4.13 21.00
C VAL A 31 -6.93 -3.85 22.45
N GLU A 32 -8.15 -3.37 22.75
CA GLU A 32 -8.64 -3.12 24.11
C GLU A 32 -8.65 -4.39 24.95
N LYS A 33 -9.12 -5.53 24.41
CA LYS A 33 -9.12 -6.83 25.11
C LYS A 33 -7.70 -7.26 25.48
N VAL A 34 -6.75 -7.15 24.53
CA VAL A 34 -5.34 -7.49 24.80
C VAL A 34 -4.73 -6.53 25.82
N ALA A 35 -5.02 -5.24 25.71
CA ALA A 35 -4.55 -4.23 26.67
C ALA A 35 -5.05 -4.50 28.10
N LEU A 36 -6.31 -4.93 28.24
CA LEU A 36 -6.89 -5.29 29.53
C LEU A 36 -6.24 -6.55 30.10
N GLU A 37 -6.04 -7.59 29.29
CA GLU A 37 -5.38 -8.84 29.70
C GLU A 37 -3.96 -8.58 30.22
N PHE A 38 -3.23 -7.65 29.56
CA PHE A 38 -1.88 -7.24 29.94
C PHE A 38 -1.83 -5.87 30.61
N SER A 39 -2.83 -5.54 31.43
CA SER A 39 -2.99 -4.21 32.06
C SER A 39 -1.79 -3.75 32.91
N HIS A 40 -0.96 -4.70 33.37
CA HIS A 40 0.26 -4.45 34.13
C HIS A 40 1.53 -4.31 33.28
N LYS A 41 1.38 -4.35 31.93
CA LYS A 41 2.49 -4.28 30.96
C LYS A 41 2.22 -3.18 29.93
N THR A 42 3.30 -2.73 29.26
CA THR A 42 3.17 -1.98 28.02
C THR A 42 2.95 -2.96 26.88
N VAL A 43 1.90 -2.73 26.12
CA VAL A 43 1.57 -3.49 24.90
C VAL A 43 2.01 -2.67 23.70
N ILE A 44 2.81 -3.24 22.83
CA ILE A 44 3.21 -2.61 21.56
C ILE A 44 2.40 -3.24 20.44
N VAL A 45 1.72 -2.42 19.64
CA VAL A 45 0.93 -2.86 18.49
C VAL A 45 1.72 -2.57 17.21
N LEU A 46 1.97 -3.62 16.44
CA LEU A 46 2.67 -3.54 15.15
C LEU A 46 1.80 -4.16 14.05
N GLY A 47 1.49 -3.39 13.02
CA GLY A 47 0.79 -3.84 11.82
C GLY A 47 1.75 -4.55 10.86
N CYS A 48 1.35 -5.71 10.36
CA CYS A 48 2.10 -6.47 9.37
C CYS A 48 1.41 -6.42 8.00
N GLY A 49 1.44 -5.26 7.37
CA GLY A 49 0.80 -4.97 6.08
C GLY A 49 0.18 -3.58 6.08
N ASP A 50 0.04 -2.98 4.90
CA ASP A 50 -0.35 -1.58 4.73
C ASP A 50 -1.69 -1.26 5.41
N SER A 51 -2.72 -2.12 5.25
CA SER A 51 -4.04 -1.95 5.87
C SER A 51 -3.96 -1.89 7.40
N TYR A 52 -3.18 -2.79 8.02
CA TYR A 52 -3.02 -2.79 9.49
C TYR A 52 -2.16 -1.64 9.99
N VAL A 53 -1.18 -1.20 9.21
CA VAL A 53 -0.39 0.00 9.51
C VAL A 53 -1.29 1.24 9.50
N GLN A 54 -2.19 1.35 8.51
CA GLN A 54 -3.19 2.42 8.43
C GLN A 54 -4.14 2.37 9.63
N LEU A 55 -4.71 1.21 9.98
CA LEU A 55 -5.55 1.06 11.16
C LEU A 55 -4.83 1.53 12.44
N CYS A 56 -3.59 1.10 12.64
CA CYS A 56 -2.79 1.53 13.78
C CYS A 56 -2.57 3.03 13.81
N ALA A 57 -2.22 3.65 12.69
CA ALA A 57 -1.94 5.08 12.59
C ALA A 57 -3.19 5.94 12.85
N HIS A 58 -4.34 5.52 12.32
CA HIS A 58 -5.60 6.24 12.49
C HIS A 58 -6.25 6.04 13.88
N LEU A 59 -6.01 4.89 14.50
CA LEU A 59 -6.67 4.55 15.77
C LEU A 59 -5.77 4.74 17.01
N LYS A 60 -4.48 5.02 16.85
CA LYS A 60 -3.51 5.08 17.95
C LYS A 60 -3.93 5.97 19.12
N ASP A 61 -4.60 7.09 18.83
CA ASP A 61 -5.04 8.04 19.86
C ASP A 61 -6.27 7.56 20.64
N GLN A 62 -6.93 6.49 20.17
CA GLN A 62 -8.05 5.85 20.82
C GLN A 62 -7.62 4.63 21.66
N PHE A 63 -6.36 4.20 21.52
CA PHE A 63 -5.89 3.03 22.27
C PHE A 63 -5.77 3.28 23.76
N PRO A 64 -5.94 2.22 24.60
CA PRO A 64 -5.72 2.30 26.04
C PRO A 64 -4.33 2.82 26.40
N ARG A 65 -4.19 3.46 27.57
CA ARG A 65 -2.94 4.12 28.00
C ARG A 65 -1.71 3.20 28.07
N ASN A 66 -1.90 1.91 28.26
CA ASN A 66 -0.81 0.94 28.28
C ASN A 66 -0.46 0.40 26.87
N VAL A 67 -1.10 0.90 25.81
CA VAL A 67 -0.80 0.53 24.43
C VAL A 67 0.05 1.59 23.76
N VAL A 68 1.09 1.15 23.07
CA VAL A 68 1.98 1.99 22.25
C VAL A 68 1.88 1.51 20.81
N ALA A 69 1.51 2.40 19.90
CA ALA A 69 1.51 2.21 18.47
C ALA A 69 2.46 3.25 17.84
N PRO A 70 3.71 2.90 17.55
CA PRO A 70 4.74 3.87 17.14
C PRO A 70 4.60 4.25 15.65
N TYR A 71 3.46 4.82 15.29
CA TYR A 71 3.15 5.24 13.93
C TYR A 71 3.09 6.77 13.81
N ILE A 72 3.41 7.27 12.62
CA ILE A 72 3.24 8.66 12.23
C ILE A 72 1.75 9.04 12.22
N ASP A 73 1.46 10.29 11.96
CA ASP A 73 0.08 10.76 11.73
C ASP A 73 -0.60 9.99 10.60
N GLY A 74 -1.88 9.63 10.79
CA GLY A 74 -2.63 8.82 9.84
C GLY A 74 -2.81 9.50 8.48
N ALA A 75 -3.09 10.79 8.45
CA ALA A 75 -3.26 11.53 7.21
C ALA A 75 -1.93 11.66 6.42
N LEU A 76 -0.80 11.80 7.12
CA LEU A 76 0.50 11.77 6.48
C LEU A 76 0.81 10.36 5.94
N LEU A 77 0.47 9.33 6.71
CA LEU A 77 0.66 7.94 6.27
C LEU A 77 -0.13 7.65 4.99
N ASP A 78 -1.39 8.08 4.91
CA ASP A 78 -2.22 7.89 3.71
C ASP A 78 -1.59 8.52 2.46
N ARG A 79 -1.00 9.72 2.61
CA ARG A 79 -0.26 10.36 1.52
C ARG A 79 1.01 9.60 1.12
N LEU A 80 1.69 8.95 2.07
CA LEU A 80 2.90 8.17 1.79
C LEU A 80 2.60 6.82 1.14
N ILE A 81 1.45 6.21 1.46
CA ILE A 81 1.03 4.91 0.89
C ILE A 81 0.49 5.09 -0.53
N ASN A 82 -0.30 6.14 -0.77
CA ASN A 82 -0.79 6.44 -2.11
C ASN A 82 0.35 6.98 -2.98
N LYS A 83 0.61 6.32 -4.12
CA LYS A 83 1.78 6.61 -4.96
C LYS A 83 1.71 7.98 -5.65
N GLU A 84 0.52 8.44 -6.00
CA GLU A 84 0.33 9.77 -6.56
C GLU A 84 0.74 10.84 -5.54
N HIS A 85 0.14 10.80 -4.35
CA HIS A 85 0.45 11.74 -3.27
C HIS A 85 1.90 11.63 -2.80
N PHE A 86 2.50 10.44 -2.86
CA PHE A 86 3.92 10.25 -2.55
C PHE A 86 4.82 11.02 -3.50
N TYR A 87 4.56 10.98 -4.83
CA TYR A 87 5.35 11.73 -5.80
C TYR A 87 5.11 13.23 -5.71
N GLU A 88 3.88 13.68 -5.39
CA GLU A 88 3.63 15.08 -5.04
C GLU A 88 4.48 15.54 -3.84
N LEU A 89 4.61 14.70 -2.80
CA LEU A 89 5.49 14.98 -1.66
C LEU A 89 6.96 15.05 -2.08
N CYS A 90 7.41 14.16 -2.95
CA CYS A 90 8.77 14.21 -3.48
C CYS A 90 9.05 15.55 -4.18
N ASP A 91 8.14 16.00 -5.03
CA ASP A 91 8.25 17.30 -5.70
C ASP A 91 8.29 18.46 -4.71
N GLN A 92 7.39 18.47 -3.72
CA GLN A 92 7.33 19.51 -2.68
C GLN A 92 8.62 19.62 -1.87
N HIS A 93 9.32 18.51 -1.69
CA HIS A 93 10.55 18.44 -0.90
C HIS A 93 11.83 18.39 -1.74
N GLY A 94 11.73 18.47 -3.08
CA GLY A 94 12.88 18.41 -3.99
C GLY A 94 13.60 17.06 -3.94
N ILE A 95 12.86 15.97 -3.74
CA ILE A 95 13.38 14.59 -3.74
C ILE A 95 13.29 14.05 -5.16
N ASP A 96 14.42 13.63 -5.70
CA ASP A 96 14.49 13.03 -7.02
C ASP A 96 13.65 11.75 -7.11
N HIS A 97 12.85 11.64 -8.16
CA HIS A 97 12.06 10.46 -8.48
C HIS A 97 11.95 10.32 -10.02
N PRO A 98 11.56 9.14 -10.54
CA PRO A 98 11.33 8.96 -11.97
C PRO A 98 10.30 9.95 -12.49
N ALA A 99 10.47 10.44 -13.73
CA ALA A 99 9.45 11.25 -14.38
C ALA A 99 8.10 10.52 -14.33
N THR A 100 7.08 11.19 -13.81
CA THR A 100 5.82 10.58 -13.41
C THR A 100 4.66 11.30 -14.10
N PHE A 101 3.71 10.52 -14.60
CA PHE A 101 2.43 10.99 -15.14
C PHE A 101 1.30 10.26 -14.43
N ILE A 102 0.31 11.01 -13.97
CA ILE A 102 -0.89 10.45 -13.34
C ILE A 102 -1.96 10.31 -14.42
N TYR A 103 -2.37 9.08 -14.66
CA TYR A 103 -3.39 8.74 -15.64
C TYR A 103 -4.73 8.48 -14.94
N ASP A 104 -5.75 9.20 -15.38
CA ASP A 104 -7.15 9.00 -15.03
C ASP A 104 -7.84 8.26 -16.19
N GLY A 105 -8.63 7.22 -15.90
CA GLY A 105 -9.35 6.44 -16.90
C GLY A 105 -10.26 7.27 -17.81
N SER A 106 -10.71 8.45 -17.37
CA SER A 106 -11.50 9.37 -18.19
C SER A 106 -10.71 10.01 -19.34
N MET A 107 -9.36 9.97 -19.30
CA MET A 107 -8.51 10.48 -20.38
C MET A 107 -8.56 9.58 -21.63
N GLY A 108 -8.97 8.33 -21.51
CA GLY A 108 -8.96 7.37 -22.61
C GLY A 108 -7.56 7.26 -23.22
N HIS A 109 -7.47 7.28 -24.55
CA HIS A 109 -6.19 7.22 -25.26
C HIS A 109 -5.66 8.60 -25.71
N ASP A 110 -6.31 9.69 -25.29
CA ASP A 110 -5.95 11.06 -25.70
C ASP A 110 -5.04 11.73 -24.63
N PHE A 111 -3.82 11.21 -24.51
CA PHE A 111 -2.79 11.79 -23.65
C PHE A 111 -1.39 11.59 -24.23
N THR A 112 -0.43 12.35 -23.71
CA THR A 112 0.99 12.24 -24.10
C THR A 112 1.87 12.19 -22.86
N LEU A 113 2.99 11.48 -22.96
CA LEU A 113 3.96 11.36 -21.89
C LEU A 113 5.21 12.18 -22.19
N PRO A 114 5.87 12.79 -21.20
CA PRO A 114 7.11 13.54 -21.39
C PRO A 114 8.35 12.63 -21.53
N PHE A 115 8.16 11.32 -21.53
CA PHE A 115 9.22 10.31 -21.64
C PHE A 115 8.80 9.20 -22.60
N GLY A 116 9.81 8.44 -23.13
CA GLY A 116 9.62 7.34 -24.05
C GLY A 116 9.62 5.96 -23.36
N PRO A 117 9.38 4.89 -24.15
CA PRO A 117 9.42 3.52 -23.63
C PRO A 117 10.85 3.10 -23.22
N PRO A 118 10.98 2.09 -22.32
CA PRO A 118 9.88 1.34 -21.70
C PRO A 118 9.11 2.18 -20.65
N TYR A 119 7.81 1.93 -20.56
CA TYR A 119 6.96 2.58 -19.55
C TYR A 119 6.73 1.64 -18.35
N VAL A 120 6.65 2.21 -17.16
CA VAL A 120 6.26 1.51 -15.95
C VAL A 120 4.89 2.00 -15.52
N ALA A 121 3.87 1.14 -15.55
CA ALA A 121 2.54 1.51 -15.07
C ALA A 121 2.19 0.70 -13.82
N LYS A 122 1.66 1.39 -12.81
CA LYS A 122 1.28 0.79 -11.51
C LYS A 122 0.08 1.52 -10.93
N PRO A 123 -0.80 0.86 -10.14
CA PRO A 123 -1.92 1.53 -9.51
C PRO A 123 -1.44 2.52 -8.46
N ALA A 124 -2.14 3.66 -8.33
CA ALA A 124 -1.88 4.65 -7.29
C ALA A 124 -2.23 4.05 -5.91
N ASP A 125 -3.41 3.47 -5.79
CA ASP A 125 -3.86 2.73 -4.61
C ASP A 125 -3.73 1.22 -4.84
N SER A 126 -2.80 0.59 -4.12
CA SER A 126 -2.59 -0.86 -4.22
C SER A 126 -3.68 -1.66 -3.51
N VAL A 127 -4.32 -1.13 -2.47
CA VAL A 127 -5.37 -1.84 -1.73
C VAL A 127 -6.60 -1.95 -2.61
N ALA A 128 -7.11 -0.83 -3.11
CA ALA A 128 -8.23 -0.81 -4.02
C ALA A 128 -7.99 -1.64 -5.28
N TYR A 129 -6.75 -1.64 -5.79
CA TYR A 129 -6.39 -2.42 -6.98
C TYR A 129 -6.56 -3.93 -6.79
N TRP A 130 -6.16 -4.48 -5.65
CA TRP A 130 -6.27 -5.92 -5.39
C TRP A 130 -7.69 -6.40 -5.10
N GLU A 131 -8.64 -5.49 -4.93
CA GLU A 131 -10.07 -5.81 -4.86
C GLU A 131 -10.69 -6.08 -6.25
N HIS A 132 -9.96 -5.72 -7.33
CA HIS A 132 -10.41 -5.83 -8.72
C HIS A 132 -9.56 -6.85 -9.50
N GLU A 133 -9.84 -8.14 -9.29
CA GLU A 133 -9.12 -9.23 -9.98
C GLU A 133 -9.51 -9.33 -11.45
N PHE A 134 -8.53 -9.51 -12.33
CA PHE A 134 -8.72 -9.77 -13.76
C PHE A 134 -7.60 -10.66 -14.31
N GLU A 135 -7.82 -11.25 -15.47
CA GLU A 135 -6.78 -12.07 -16.12
C GLU A 135 -5.59 -11.22 -16.55
N GLY A 136 -4.40 -11.61 -16.13
CA GLY A 136 -3.17 -10.84 -16.39
C GLY A 136 -2.85 -9.76 -15.36
N VAL A 137 -3.57 -9.72 -14.21
CA VAL A 137 -3.29 -8.79 -13.11
C VAL A 137 -1.83 -8.84 -12.69
N LYS A 138 -1.18 -7.68 -12.61
CA LYS A 138 0.22 -7.50 -12.17
C LYS A 138 0.33 -6.32 -11.24
N LYS A 139 1.22 -6.41 -10.28
CA LYS A 139 1.55 -5.27 -9.39
C LYS A 139 2.18 -4.10 -10.16
N VAL A 140 2.95 -4.42 -11.21
CA VAL A 140 3.65 -3.45 -12.06
C VAL A 140 3.61 -3.96 -13.49
N PHE A 141 3.24 -3.12 -14.44
CA PHE A 141 3.31 -3.36 -15.87
C PHE A 141 4.56 -2.67 -16.42
N ILE A 142 5.43 -3.43 -17.08
CA ILE A 142 6.56 -2.86 -17.86
C ILE A 142 6.19 -3.01 -19.32
N CYS A 143 5.91 -1.89 -19.98
CA CYS A 143 5.39 -1.82 -21.34
C CYS A 143 6.51 -1.35 -22.28
N GLN A 144 6.86 -2.19 -23.25
CA GLN A 144 7.92 -1.89 -24.21
C GLN A 144 7.47 -0.95 -25.33
N THR A 145 6.17 -0.85 -25.55
CA THR A 145 5.57 0.02 -26.58
C THR A 145 4.39 0.81 -26.02
N TRP A 146 3.97 1.81 -26.78
CA TRP A 146 2.76 2.59 -26.45
C TRP A 146 1.50 1.73 -26.47
N GLU A 147 1.39 0.82 -27.44
CA GLU A 147 0.26 -0.09 -27.57
C GLU A 147 0.14 -1.04 -26.38
N GLU A 148 1.28 -1.54 -25.86
CA GLU A 148 1.29 -2.36 -24.65
C GLU A 148 0.83 -1.57 -23.42
N LEU A 149 1.23 -0.28 -23.32
CA LEU A 149 0.77 0.59 -22.25
C LEU A 149 -0.74 0.80 -22.30
N LEU A 150 -1.27 1.19 -23.47
CA LEU A 150 -2.71 1.38 -23.65
C LEU A 150 -3.50 0.12 -23.31
N HIS A 151 -3.04 -1.04 -23.80
CA HIS A 151 -3.66 -2.32 -23.49
C HIS A 151 -3.68 -2.63 -21.99
N ALA A 152 -2.57 -2.35 -21.28
CA ALA A 152 -2.52 -2.55 -19.83
C ALA A 152 -3.51 -1.63 -19.09
N LEU A 153 -3.62 -0.37 -19.49
CA LEU A 153 -4.58 0.59 -18.93
C LEU A 153 -6.03 0.14 -19.18
N ASP A 154 -6.34 -0.28 -20.41
CA ASP A 154 -7.67 -0.80 -20.77
C ASP A 154 -8.06 -2.01 -19.91
N LEU A 155 -7.15 -2.95 -19.68
CA LEU A 155 -7.39 -4.12 -18.83
C LEU A 155 -7.68 -3.72 -17.38
N VAL A 156 -6.90 -2.77 -16.84
CA VAL A 156 -7.07 -2.30 -15.46
C VAL A 156 -8.45 -1.63 -15.30
N TYR A 157 -8.79 -0.69 -16.15
CA TYR A 157 -10.07 0.03 -16.01
C TYR A 157 -11.29 -0.81 -16.41
N ALA A 158 -11.13 -1.79 -17.30
CA ALA A 158 -12.20 -2.76 -17.59
C ALA A 158 -12.53 -3.64 -16.37
N SER A 159 -11.62 -3.82 -15.42
CA SER A 159 -11.89 -4.53 -14.17
C SER A 159 -12.73 -3.73 -13.17
N GLY A 160 -12.96 -2.45 -13.44
CA GLY A 160 -13.67 -1.54 -12.53
C GLY A 160 -12.78 -0.83 -11.50
N TYR A 161 -11.45 -0.89 -11.64
CA TYR A 161 -10.54 -0.15 -10.76
C TYR A 161 -10.89 1.34 -10.76
N PRO A 162 -11.16 1.95 -9.59
CA PRO A 162 -11.77 3.27 -9.52
C PRO A 162 -10.78 4.44 -9.42
N ASP A 163 -9.50 4.17 -9.21
CA ASP A 163 -8.48 5.19 -8.91
C ASP A 163 -7.49 5.36 -10.08
N HIS A 164 -6.52 6.21 -9.92
CA HIS A 164 -5.54 6.57 -10.92
C HIS A 164 -4.47 5.49 -11.15
N MET A 165 -3.88 5.50 -12.35
CA MET A 165 -2.64 4.78 -12.66
C MET A 165 -1.47 5.74 -12.68
N VAL A 166 -0.38 5.35 -12.05
CA VAL A 166 0.89 6.07 -12.09
C VAL A 166 1.72 5.49 -13.22
N ILE A 167 1.99 6.29 -14.24
CA ILE A 167 2.88 5.94 -15.35
C ILE A 167 4.22 6.64 -15.15
N GLN A 168 5.31 5.89 -15.24
CA GLN A 168 6.66 6.41 -14.99
C GLN A 168 7.62 6.02 -16.09
N GLU A 169 8.66 6.82 -16.25
CA GLU A 169 9.83 6.41 -17.01
C GLU A 169 10.49 5.19 -16.38
N PHE A 170 11.04 4.33 -17.21
CA PHE A 170 11.80 3.18 -16.74
C PHE A 170 13.22 3.61 -16.36
N ILE A 171 13.61 3.41 -15.11
CA ILE A 171 15.00 3.62 -14.67
C ILE A 171 15.83 2.43 -15.18
N PRO A 172 16.84 2.65 -16.06
CA PRO A 172 17.65 1.58 -16.60
C PRO A 172 18.55 0.95 -15.52
N GLY A 173 18.80 -0.32 -15.67
CA GLY A 173 19.64 -1.11 -14.77
C GLY A 173 18.99 -2.44 -14.41
N ASP A 174 19.73 -3.26 -13.71
CA ASP A 174 19.28 -4.54 -13.19
C ASP A 174 19.21 -4.52 -11.64
N ASP A 175 18.79 -5.63 -11.05
CA ASP A 175 18.60 -5.74 -9.60
C ASP A 175 19.87 -5.48 -8.77
N THR A 176 21.06 -5.50 -9.38
CA THR A 176 22.32 -5.19 -8.68
C THR A 176 22.43 -3.71 -8.29
N TYR A 177 21.67 -2.84 -8.94
CA TYR A 177 21.57 -1.41 -8.61
C TYR A 177 20.50 -1.09 -7.57
N MET A 178 19.60 -2.04 -7.28
CA MET A 178 18.56 -1.86 -6.27
C MET A 178 19.18 -1.67 -4.88
N ARG A 179 18.68 -0.66 -4.17
CA ARG A 179 19.02 -0.40 -2.77
C ARG A 179 17.73 -0.16 -1.99
N VAL A 180 17.67 -0.75 -0.82
CA VAL A 180 16.58 -0.53 0.13
C VAL A 180 17.18 -0.01 1.41
N MET A 181 16.62 1.08 1.91
CA MET A 181 16.96 1.62 3.22
C MET A 181 15.69 1.65 4.07
N THR A 182 15.75 0.98 5.22
CA THR A 182 14.68 0.99 6.22
C THR A 182 15.12 1.82 7.41
N ASN A 183 14.32 2.82 7.79
CA ASN A 183 14.56 3.68 8.94
C ASN A 183 13.43 3.52 9.95
N TYR A 184 13.77 3.58 11.23
CA TYR A 184 12.84 3.55 12.37
C TYR A 184 13.05 4.79 13.23
#